data_15198448fdb65fcfe7b8b5a554794a0c
#
_entry.id   15198448fdb65fcfe7b8b5a554794a0c
#
_cell.length_a   1.000
_cell.length_b   1.000
_cell.length_c   1.000
_cell.angle_alpha   90.00
_cell.angle_beta   90.00
_cell.angle_gamma   90.00
#
_symmetry.space_group_name_H-M   'P 1'
#
loop_
_entity.id
_entity.type
_entity.pdbx_description
1 polymer ?
#
loop_
_entity_poly.entity_id
_entity_poly.type
_entity_poly.pdbx_seq_one_letter_code
_entity_poly.pdbx_strand_id
1 'polypeptide(L)'
;MKKILLLFLFIPIVSLFYFPESPEMSQINLHPDLKGYFVDAKNGDDDNSGNQLDSPWKSVEKINSIIFEPGDNIYFKRGTSYSHGLQINGNGTKDNPITVSAFGEGDAPKFTNTNDSVFNGNAIQINGDYQIVENLYVYGTNPASNGFFLTVWKLGGIKANLGADHAIIRNNEVVDCPIGINSYSEFSLITNNNIHDCNRPIFPPGWGPIGIRIGMGNTEISHNIIHNYHSLGGTWGGDGG
;
A
#
# COMPACT_ATOMS: atom_id res chain seq x y z
N MET A 1 42.75 26.46 62.98
CA MET A 1 42.51 25.37 61.99
C MET A 1 41.17 25.60 61.33
N LYS A 2 41.17 26.18 60.15
CA LYS A 2 39.93 26.43 59.39
C LYS A 2 39.61 25.21 58.50
N LYS A 3 38.46 24.59 58.74
CA LYS A 3 37.93 23.52 57.90
C LYS A 3 37.29 24.12 56.66
N ILE A 4 37.83 23.79 55.48
CA ILE A 4 37.23 24.13 54.18
C ILE A 4 36.26 23.02 53.84
N LEU A 5 34.97 23.37 53.73
CA LEU A 5 33.91 22.47 53.30
C LEU A 5 33.81 22.60 51.77
N LEU A 6 34.21 21.54 51.06
CA LEU A 6 34.08 21.47 49.60
C LEU A 6 32.68 20.98 49.28
N LEU A 7 31.87 21.87 48.69
CA LEU A 7 30.52 21.53 48.21
C LEU A 7 30.62 21.04 46.77
N PHE A 8 30.43 19.74 46.56
CA PHE A 8 30.30 19.17 45.21
C PHE A 8 28.90 19.43 44.67
N LEU A 9 28.78 20.34 43.69
CA LEU A 9 27.58 20.53 42.93
C LEU A 9 27.48 19.38 41.90
N PHE A 10 26.56 18.45 42.11
CA PHE A 10 26.16 17.50 41.07
C PHE A 10 25.20 18.19 40.08
N ILE A 11 25.69 18.49 38.89
CA ILE A 11 24.83 18.92 37.78
C ILE A 11 24.42 17.64 37.04
N PRO A 12 23.12 17.28 36.99
CA PRO A 12 22.68 16.17 36.16
C PRO A 12 22.81 16.59 34.68
N ILE A 13 23.68 15.89 33.95
CA ILE A 13 23.75 15.96 32.51
C ILE A 13 22.46 15.29 31.97
N VAL A 14 21.43 16.11 31.65
CA VAL A 14 20.31 15.64 30.88
C VAL A 14 20.81 15.56 29.44
N SER A 15 21.17 14.38 28.99
CA SER A 15 21.40 14.10 27.59
C SER A 15 20.05 14.21 26.87
N LEU A 16 19.82 15.33 26.19
CA LEU A 16 18.75 15.40 25.19
C LEU A 16 19.09 14.40 24.08
N PHE A 17 18.42 13.29 24.11
CA PHE A 17 18.37 12.42 22.92
C PHE A 17 17.55 13.18 21.87
N TYR A 18 18.24 13.78 20.92
CA TYR A 18 17.63 14.28 19.69
C TYR A 18 17.20 13.06 18.87
N PHE A 19 15.93 12.71 18.96
CA PHE A 19 15.31 11.83 17.96
C PHE A 19 15.14 12.68 16.70
N PRO A 20 15.77 12.34 15.59
CA PRO A 20 15.43 13.00 14.35
C PRO A 20 13.94 12.74 14.13
N GLU A 21 13.16 13.79 14.01
CA GLU A 21 11.79 13.70 13.54
C GLU A 21 11.79 12.86 12.28
N SER A 22 10.90 11.86 12.23
CA SER A 22 10.63 11.11 11.00
C SER A 22 10.46 12.14 9.88
N PRO A 23 11.04 11.94 8.69
CA PRO A 23 10.87 12.90 7.61
C PRO A 23 9.36 13.13 7.46
N GLU A 24 8.95 14.39 7.70
CA GLU A 24 7.58 14.81 7.42
C GLU A 24 7.26 14.30 6.04
N MET A 25 6.17 13.49 5.93
CA MET A 25 5.64 13.11 4.64
C MET A 25 5.40 14.41 3.90
N SER A 26 6.30 14.73 3.00
CA SER A 26 6.30 15.99 2.26
C SER A 26 4.89 16.17 1.72
N GLN A 27 4.23 17.20 2.22
CA GLN A 27 2.98 17.70 1.69
C GLN A 27 3.17 17.74 0.17
N ILE A 28 2.48 16.87 -0.56
CA ILE A 28 2.44 17.01 -2.01
C ILE A 28 1.64 18.29 -2.22
N ASN A 29 2.35 19.40 -2.24
CA ASN A 29 1.76 20.67 -2.64
C ASN A 29 1.14 20.42 -4.01
N LEU A 30 -0.16 20.66 -4.11
CA LEU A 30 -0.88 20.64 -5.38
C LEU A 30 -0.12 21.53 -6.37
N HIS A 31 0.76 20.92 -7.13
CA HIS A 31 1.42 21.63 -8.22
C HIS A 31 0.35 21.85 -9.28
N PRO A 32 0.14 23.08 -9.73
CA PRO A 32 -0.86 23.40 -10.76
C PRO A 32 -0.64 22.67 -12.10
N ASP A 33 0.47 21.94 -12.21
CA ASP A 33 0.89 21.23 -13.42
C ASP A 33 0.76 19.69 -13.34
N LEU A 34 0.04 19.13 -12.34
CA LEU A 34 -0.24 17.70 -12.32
C LEU A 34 -1.07 17.32 -13.55
N LYS A 35 -0.47 16.49 -14.40
CA LYS A 35 -1.16 15.90 -15.55
C LYS A 35 -1.50 14.46 -15.24
N GLY A 36 -2.74 14.07 -15.44
CA GLY A 36 -3.20 12.71 -15.20
C GLY A 36 -4.71 12.65 -15.02
N TYR A 37 -5.16 11.53 -14.52
CA TYR A 37 -6.55 11.27 -14.20
C TYR A 37 -6.77 11.43 -12.69
N PHE A 38 -7.83 12.12 -12.33
CA PHE A 38 -8.19 12.44 -10.96
C PHE A 38 -9.44 11.67 -10.55
N VAL A 39 -9.44 11.11 -9.34
CA VAL A 39 -10.55 10.32 -8.79
C VAL A 39 -10.93 10.87 -7.41
N ASP A 40 -12.17 11.28 -7.24
CA ASP A 40 -12.72 11.76 -5.98
C ASP A 40 -14.03 11.05 -5.66
N ALA A 41 -14.01 10.08 -4.73
CA ALA A 41 -15.19 9.30 -4.38
C ALA A 41 -16.35 10.13 -3.80
N LYS A 42 -16.07 11.35 -3.33
CA LYS A 42 -17.10 12.22 -2.74
C LYS A 42 -17.74 13.14 -3.76
N ASN A 43 -16.92 13.76 -4.62
CA ASN A 43 -17.37 14.85 -5.49
C ASN A 43 -17.18 14.53 -6.99
N GLY A 44 -16.61 13.38 -7.33
CA GLY A 44 -16.40 12.96 -8.70
C GLY A 44 -17.68 12.43 -9.37
N ASP A 45 -17.61 12.30 -10.68
CA ASP A 45 -18.63 11.68 -11.52
C ASP A 45 -17.95 10.89 -12.65
N ASP A 46 -18.35 9.66 -12.87
CA ASP A 46 -17.75 8.80 -13.88
C ASP A 46 -18.07 9.21 -15.35
N ASP A 47 -19.01 10.12 -15.51
CA ASP A 47 -19.29 10.77 -16.80
C ASP A 47 -18.36 11.95 -17.11
N ASN A 48 -17.57 12.41 -16.12
CA ASN A 48 -16.56 13.44 -16.31
C ASN A 48 -15.40 12.96 -17.19
N SER A 49 -14.59 13.92 -17.65
CA SER A 49 -13.35 13.61 -18.40
C SER A 49 -12.26 12.95 -17.55
N GLY A 50 -12.27 13.20 -16.24
CA GLY A 50 -11.29 12.70 -15.28
C GLY A 50 -9.92 13.36 -15.35
N ASN A 51 -9.61 14.12 -16.39
CA ASN A 51 -8.27 14.66 -16.63
C ASN A 51 -8.03 16.08 -16.07
N GLN A 52 -8.95 16.57 -15.25
CA GLN A 52 -8.85 17.86 -14.57
C GLN A 52 -9.30 17.73 -13.12
N LEU A 53 -8.75 18.58 -12.25
CA LEU A 53 -9.03 18.57 -10.81
C LEU A 53 -10.49 18.92 -10.48
N ASP A 54 -11.16 19.69 -11.31
CA ASP A 54 -12.55 20.13 -11.15
C ASP A 54 -13.57 19.20 -11.82
N SER A 55 -13.10 18.24 -12.58
CA SER A 55 -13.94 17.22 -13.24
C SER A 55 -13.40 15.80 -13.03
N PRO A 56 -13.19 15.37 -11.77
CA PRO A 56 -12.65 14.06 -11.44
C PRO A 56 -13.66 12.94 -11.70
N TRP A 57 -13.17 11.74 -11.95
CA TRP A 57 -13.97 10.52 -11.87
C TRP A 57 -14.33 10.18 -10.43
N LYS A 58 -15.26 9.27 -10.24
CA LYS A 58 -15.77 8.91 -8.92
C LYS A 58 -15.29 7.55 -8.42
N SER A 59 -15.26 6.56 -9.28
CA SER A 59 -15.17 5.17 -8.86
C SER A 59 -13.90 4.46 -9.33
N VAL A 60 -13.55 3.37 -8.65
CA VAL A 60 -12.51 2.45 -9.11
C VAL A 60 -13.00 1.64 -10.32
N GLU A 61 -14.31 1.42 -10.47
CA GLU A 61 -14.91 0.73 -11.61
C GLU A 61 -14.61 1.47 -12.90
N LYS A 62 -14.63 2.80 -12.87
CA LYS A 62 -14.22 3.62 -14.02
C LYS A 62 -12.76 3.36 -14.36
N ILE A 63 -11.86 3.37 -13.38
CA ILE A 63 -10.44 3.07 -13.58
C ILE A 63 -10.25 1.65 -14.12
N ASN A 64 -10.95 0.67 -13.56
CA ASN A 64 -10.87 -0.73 -13.97
C ASN A 64 -11.30 -0.96 -15.42
N SER A 65 -12.11 -0.06 -16.00
CA SER A 65 -12.57 -0.14 -17.39
C SER A 65 -11.59 0.44 -18.40
N ILE A 66 -10.49 1.06 -17.96
CA ILE A 66 -9.55 1.77 -18.81
C ILE A 66 -8.28 0.96 -18.99
N ILE A 67 -7.72 0.98 -20.19
CA ILE A 67 -6.36 0.53 -20.47
C ILE A 67 -5.50 1.80 -20.56
N PHE A 68 -4.59 1.97 -19.61
CA PHE A 68 -3.74 3.13 -19.53
C PHE A 68 -2.54 3.02 -20.46
N GLU A 69 -2.06 4.16 -20.92
CA GLU A 69 -0.91 4.30 -21.79
C GLU A 69 0.37 4.64 -20.98
N PRO A 70 1.57 4.41 -21.54
CA PRO A 70 2.82 4.79 -20.89
C PRO A 70 2.86 6.28 -20.49
N GLY A 71 3.14 6.54 -19.22
CA GLY A 71 3.22 7.89 -18.66
C GLY A 71 1.92 8.40 -18.06
N ASP A 72 0.84 7.63 -18.12
CA ASP A 72 -0.40 7.99 -17.45
C ASP A 72 -0.23 7.99 -15.93
N ASN A 73 -0.79 9.01 -15.29
CA ASN A 73 -0.84 9.12 -13.83
C ASN A 73 -2.30 9.09 -13.37
N ILE A 74 -2.57 8.32 -12.33
CA ILE A 74 -3.89 8.19 -11.73
C ILE A 74 -3.79 8.66 -10.28
N TYR A 75 -4.50 9.73 -9.95
CA TYR A 75 -4.45 10.37 -8.65
C TYR A 75 -5.76 10.21 -7.91
N PHE A 76 -5.71 9.54 -6.76
CA PHE A 76 -6.84 9.40 -5.86
C PHE A 76 -6.81 10.48 -4.78
N LYS A 77 -7.95 11.12 -4.55
CA LYS A 77 -8.05 12.22 -3.58
C LYS A 77 -7.85 11.72 -2.16
N ARG A 78 -7.01 12.42 -1.41
CA ARG A 78 -6.85 12.18 0.02
C ARG A 78 -8.16 12.39 0.78
N GLY A 79 -8.34 11.64 1.88
CA GLY A 79 -9.57 11.67 2.67
C GLY A 79 -10.76 10.95 2.04
N THR A 80 -10.56 10.17 0.97
CA THR A 80 -11.60 9.33 0.33
C THR A 80 -11.35 7.85 0.58
N SER A 81 -12.38 7.02 0.31
CA SER A 81 -12.32 5.57 0.51
C SER A 81 -13.00 4.85 -0.64
N TYR A 82 -12.44 3.71 -1.03
CA TYR A 82 -12.89 2.85 -2.12
C TYR A 82 -13.03 1.42 -1.59
N SER A 83 -14.18 0.80 -1.81
CA SER A 83 -14.53 -0.53 -1.27
C SER A 83 -14.50 -1.66 -2.29
N HIS A 84 -14.24 -1.35 -3.54
CA HIS A 84 -14.05 -2.33 -4.61
C HIS A 84 -12.58 -2.42 -5.01
N GLY A 85 -12.15 -3.60 -5.47
CA GLY A 85 -10.77 -3.82 -5.87
C GLY A 85 -10.36 -2.96 -7.06
N LEU A 86 -9.27 -2.23 -6.91
CA LEU A 86 -8.65 -1.46 -7.98
C LEU A 86 -7.82 -2.38 -8.88
N GLN A 87 -8.01 -2.29 -10.18
CA GLN A 87 -7.22 -2.97 -11.21
C GLN A 87 -6.56 -1.94 -12.12
N ILE A 88 -5.24 -2.01 -12.23
CA ILE A 88 -4.47 -1.11 -13.08
C ILE A 88 -4.12 -1.87 -14.34
N ASN A 89 -4.77 -1.53 -15.46
CA ASN A 89 -4.61 -2.19 -16.74
C ASN A 89 -3.79 -1.33 -17.70
N GLY A 90 -2.93 -1.96 -18.50
CA GLY A 90 -2.03 -1.27 -19.43
C GLY A 90 -0.58 -1.45 -19.04
N ASN A 91 0.32 -1.15 -19.95
CA ASN A 91 1.76 -1.27 -19.73
C ASN A 91 2.41 0.11 -19.78
N GLY A 92 3.19 0.43 -18.75
CA GLY A 92 4.13 1.53 -18.81
C GLY A 92 5.41 1.15 -19.55
N THR A 93 6.39 2.03 -19.50
CA THR A 93 7.76 1.77 -19.91
C THR A 93 8.72 2.26 -18.83
N LYS A 94 9.98 1.88 -18.94
CA LYS A 94 11.02 2.32 -17.98
C LYS A 94 11.06 3.84 -17.82
N ASP A 95 10.94 4.57 -18.92
CA ASP A 95 11.04 6.04 -18.93
C ASP A 95 9.68 6.72 -18.71
N ASN A 96 8.58 6.01 -18.93
CA ASN A 96 7.22 6.49 -18.79
C ASN A 96 6.35 5.43 -18.08
N PRO A 97 6.54 5.21 -16.78
CA PRO A 97 5.71 4.26 -16.02
C PRO A 97 4.27 4.77 -15.90
N ILE A 98 3.33 3.85 -15.69
CA ILE A 98 1.99 4.19 -15.22
C ILE A 98 2.05 4.33 -13.71
N THR A 99 1.59 5.46 -13.16
CA THR A 99 1.69 5.73 -11.72
C THR A 99 0.32 5.89 -11.10
N VAL A 100 0.07 5.16 -10.01
CA VAL A 100 -1.08 5.35 -9.13
C VAL A 100 -0.61 5.95 -7.82
N SER A 101 -1.15 7.12 -7.46
CA SER A 101 -0.74 7.87 -6.28
C SER A 101 -1.91 8.67 -5.69
N ALA A 102 -1.65 9.50 -4.71
CA ALA A 102 -2.61 10.35 -4.03
C ALA A 102 -2.43 11.82 -4.40
N PHE A 103 -3.50 12.60 -4.32
CA PHE A 103 -3.45 14.07 -4.45
C PHE A 103 -4.28 14.77 -3.37
N GLY A 104 -4.03 16.05 -3.16
CA GLY A 104 -4.71 16.89 -2.18
C GLY A 104 -4.16 16.71 -0.76
N GLU A 105 -4.90 17.22 0.20
CA GLU A 105 -4.53 17.21 1.61
C GLU A 105 -5.36 16.21 2.41
N GLY A 106 -4.84 15.79 3.57
CA GLY A 106 -5.50 14.87 4.49
C GLY A 106 -4.93 13.46 4.45
N ASP A 107 -5.65 12.52 5.05
CA ASP A 107 -5.27 11.10 5.12
C ASP A 107 -5.09 10.50 3.73
N ALA A 108 -4.20 9.52 3.59
CA ALA A 108 -4.05 8.75 2.36
C ALA A 108 -5.40 8.14 1.92
N PRO A 109 -5.67 8.08 0.61
CA PRO A 109 -6.90 7.45 0.11
C PRO A 109 -6.91 5.98 0.50
N LYS A 110 -8.07 5.51 1.01
CA LYS A 110 -8.23 4.17 1.59
C LYS A 110 -8.81 3.19 0.58
N PHE A 111 -8.15 2.05 0.44
CA PHE A 111 -8.59 0.97 -0.43
C PHE A 111 -8.88 -0.29 0.37
N THR A 112 -10.03 -0.88 0.13
CA THR A 112 -10.37 -2.21 0.60
C THR A 112 -11.12 -2.96 -0.51
N ASN A 113 -11.23 -4.27 -0.37
CA ASN A 113 -12.07 -5.05 -1.27
C ASN A 113 -13.07 -5.85 -0.43
N THR A 114 -14.31 -5.39 -0.42
CA THR A 114 -15.43 -6.07 0.25
C THR A 114 -16.19 -7.00 -0.67
N ASN A 115 -15.76 -7.14 -1.94
CA ASN A 115 -16.41 -8.02 -2.88
C ASN A 115 -16.15 -9.48 -2.50
N ASP A 116 -17.23 -10.24 -2.23
CA ASP A 116 -17.21 -11.66 -1.88
C ASP A 116 -16.80 -12.59 -3.04
N SER A 117 -16.44 -12.05 -4.17
CA SER A 117 -15.93 -12.82 -5.30
C SER A 117 -14.59 -13.47 -4.90
N VAL A 118 -14.62 -14.77 -4.75
CA VAL A 118 -13.50 -15.66 -4.36
C VAL A 118 -12.24 -15.43 -5.20
N PHE A 119 -12.34 -14.77 -6.34
CA PHE A 119 -11.29 -14.63 -7.31
C PHE A 119 -10.53 -13.31 -7.25
N ASN A 120 -11.05 -12.27 -6.59
CA ASN A 120 -10.50 -10.91 -6.60
C ASN A 120 -10.48 -10.28 -5.20
N GLY A 121 -9.98 -10.99 -4.20
CA GLY A 121 -9.88 -10.48 -2.83
C GLY A 121 -8.81 -9.41 -2.60
N ASN A 122 -8.05 -9.02 -3.62
CA ASN A 122 -7.01 -7.99 -3.47
C ASN A 122 -7.63 -6.60 -3.52
N ALA A 123 -7.14 -5.70 -2.69
CA ALA A 123 -7.57 -4.30 -2.72
C ALA A 123 -7.01 -3.58 -3.96
N ILE A 124 -5.77 -3.89 -4.34
CA ILE A 124 -5.12 -3.29 -5.52
C ILE A 124 -4.43 -4.39 -6.33
N GLN A 125 -4.61 -4.38 -7.65
CA GLN A 125 -3.96 -5.29 -8.59
C GLN A 125 -3.20 -4.52 -9.67
N ILE A 126 -1.93 -4.86 -9.81
CA ILE A 126 -1.02 -4.42 -10.86
C ILE A 126 -1.10 -5.48 -11.97
N ASN A 127 -1.55 -5.10 -13.18
CA ASN A 127 -1.83 -6.02 -14.28
C ASN A 127 -0.92 -5.83 -15.50
N GLY A 128 0.03 -4.91 -15.45
CA GLY A 128 0.95 -4.64 -16.56
C GLY A 128 2.32 -4.18 -16.09
N ASP A 129 3.23 -4.09 -17.05
CA ASP A 129 4.62 -3.74 -16.82
C ASP A 129 4.80 -2.28 -16.42
N TYR A 130 5.90 -2.02 -15.68
CA TYR A 130 6.30 -0.67 -15.28
C TYR A 130 5.19 0.15 -14.63
N GLN A 131 4.48 -0.45 -13.70
CA GLN A 131 3.45 0.24 -12.92
C GLN A 131 3.99 0.58 -11.53
N ILE A 132 3.65 1.78 -11.05
CA ILE A 132 4.03 2.30 -9.73
C ILE A 132 2.77 2.48 -8.90
N VAL A 133 2.77 1.93 -7.67
CA VAL A 133 1.70 2.11 -6.67
C VAL A 133 2.31 2.72 -5.42
N GLU A 134 1.86 3.93 -5.07
CA GLU A 134 2.44 4.66 -3.96
C GLU A 134 1.47 5.58 -3.21
N ASN A 135 1.83 5.92 -1.95
CA ASN A 135 1.13 6.91 -1.12
C ASN A 135 -0.33 6.57 -0.80
N LEU A 136 -0.66 5.29 -0.74
CA LEU A 136 -2.00 4.77 -0.51
C LEU A 136 -2.09 4.06 0.86
N TYR A 137 -3.31 4.01 1.39
CA TYR A 137 -3.66 3.21 2.56
C TYR A 137 -4.52 2.03 2.11
N VAL A 138 -4.05 0.82 2.37
CA VAL A 138 -4.74 -0.43 2.01
C VAL A 138 -5.16 -1.15 3.27
N TYR A 139 -6.44 -1.52 3.36
CA TYR A 139 -6.98 -2.05 4.60
C TYR A 139 -7.91 -3.24 4.36
N GLY A 140 -7.77 -4.26 5.20
CA GLY A 140 -8.77 -5.28 5.46
C GLY A 140 -9.36 -5.92 4.22
N THR A 141 -8.54 -6.54 3.37
CA THR A 141 -9.09 -7.42 2.33
C THR A 141 -9.85 -8.56 3.00
N ASN A 142 -11.16 -8.60 2.79
CA ASN A 142 -12.00 -9.60 3.40
C ASN A 142 -11.65 -10.99 2.84
N PRO A 143 -11.14 -11.93 3.65
CA PRO A 143 -11.23 -13.33 3.28
C PRO A 143 -12.72 -13.64 3.23
N ALA A 144 -13.19 -14.22 2.13
CA ALA A 144 -14.59 -14.56 1.94
C ALA A 144 -15.19 -15.12 3.24
N SER A 145 -16.19 -14.43 3.76
CA SER A 145 -16.88 -14.73 5.02
C SER A 145 -17.57 -16.12 5.03
N ASN A 146 -17.54 -16.84 3.92
CA ASN A 146 -18.38 -18.00 3.66
C ASN A 146 -17.65 -19.34 3.73
N GLY A 147 -16.46 -19.42 4.34
CA GLY A 147 -15.74 -20.69 4.46
C GLY A 147 -15.22 -21.26 3.13
N PHE A 148 -15.31 -20.50 2.06
CA PHE A 148 -14.69 -20.87 0.80
C PHE A 148 -13.16 -20.64 0.86
N PHE A 149 -12.44 -21.65 0.50
CA PHE A 149 -10.99 -21.70 0.47
C PHE A 149 -10.43 -20.68 -0.54
N LEU A 150 -10.07 -19.51 -0.06
CA LEU A 150 -9.27 -18.61 -0.85
C LEU A 150 -7.88 -19.25 -0.99
N THR A 151 -7.55 -19.68 -2.18
CA THR A 151 -6.18 -20.11 -2.43
C THR A 151 -5.26 -18.95 -2.11
N VAL A 152 -4.23 -19.19 -1.31
CA VAL A 152 -3.22 -18.22 -0.85
C VAL A 152 -2.73 -17.28 -1.97
N TRP A 153 -2.75 -17.76 -3.18
CA TRP A 153 -2.36 -17.04 -4.39
C TRP A 153 -3.23 -15.85 -4.78
N LYS A 154 -4.39 -15.69 -4.18
CA LYS A 154 -5.39 -14.68 -4.56
C LYS A 154 -5.63 -13.61 -3.51
N LEU A 155 -5.04 -13.76 -2.33
CA LEU A 155 -5.18 -12.81 -1.23
C LEU A 155 -3.98 -11.86 -1.21
N GLY A 156 -4.23 -10.60 -1.21
CA GLY A 156 -3.20 -9.61 -1.02
C GLY A 156 -3.81 -8.23 -0.85
N GLY A 157 -3.21 -7.43 -0.04
CA GLY A 157 -3.53 -6.02 0.00
C GLY A 157 -3.21 -5.40 -1.35
N ILE A 158 -1.93 -5.48 -1.74
CA ILE A 158 -1.46 -5.08 -3.07
C ILE A 158 -0.90 -6.32 -3.77
N LYS A 159 -1.39 -6.61 -4.95
CA LYS A 159 -0.91 -7.75 -5.75
C LYS A 159 -0.34 -7.29 -7.09
N ALA A 160 0.90 -7.69 -7.37
CA ALA A 160 1.44 -7.65 -8.72
C ALA A 160 1.26 -9.02 -9.37
N ASN A 161 0.55 -9.08 -10.49
CA ASN A 161 0.22 -10.31 -11.19
C ASN A 161 1.43 -10.86 -11.97
N LEU A 162 1.36 -12.14 -12.34
CA LEU A 162 2.34 -12.76 -13.22
C LEU A 162 2.33 -12.04 -14.58
N GLY A 163 3.51 -11.66 -15.06
CA GLY A 163 3.67 -10.90 -16.29
C GLY A 163 3.42 -9.41 -16.16
N ALA A 164 3.33 -8.90 -14.92
CA ALA A 164 3.32 -7.47 -14.62
C ALA A 164 4.72 -7.09 -14.09
N ASP A 165 5.72 -7.08 -14.97
CA ASP A 165 7.10 -6.96 -14.58
C ASP A 165 7.54 -5.51 -14.31
N HIS A 166 8.64 -5.33 -13.58
CA HIS A 166 9.14 -4.02 -13.17
C HIS A 166 8.16 -3.19 -12.31
N ALA A 167 7.29 -3.85 -11.55
CA ALA A 167 6.37 -3.16 -10.64
C ALA A 167 7.14 -2.47 -9.51
N ILE A 168 6.73 -1.26 -9.15
CA ILE A 168 7.25 -0.52 -7.99
C ILE A 168 6.10 -0.31 -7.00
N ILE A 169 6.27 -0.85 -5.78
CA ILE A 169 5.31 -0.69 -4.69
C ILE A 169 6.02 0.01 -3.55
N ARG A 170 5.67 1.27 -3.29
CA ARG A 170 6.40 2.07 -2.31
C ARG A 170 5.53 3.06 -1.55
N ASN A 171 5.99 3.44 -0.34
CA ASN A 171 5.36 4.48 0.48
C ASN A 171 3.87 4.21 0.76
N ASN A 172 3.46 2.94 0.84
CA ASN A 172 2.09 2.58 1.18
C ASN A 172 2.00 2.14 2.62
N GLU A 173 0.84 2.33 3.22
CA GLU A 173 0.45 1.72 4.48
C GLU A 173 -0.52 0.58 4.20
N VAL A 174 -0.19 -0.63 4.67
CA VAL A 174 -0.99 -1.84 4.41
C VAL A 174 -1.35 -2.50 5.74
N VAL A 175 -2.64 -2.53 6.06
CA VAL A 175 -3.14 -2.87 7.40
C VAL A 175 -4.13 -4.01 7.34
N ASP A 176 -3.99 -4.98 8.24
CA ASP A 176 -4.93 -6.10 8.43
C ASP A 176 -5.22 -6.90 7.15
N CYS A 177 -4.22 -7.05 6.30
CA CYS A 177 -4.30 -7.87 5.09
C CYS A 177 -3.64 -9.22 5.31
N PRO A 178 -4.30 -10.37 5.02
CA PRO A 178 -3.72 -11.70 5.19
C PRO A 178 -2.39 -11.89 4.45
N ILE A 179 -2.27 -11.31 3.27
CA ILE A 179 -1.00 -11.07 2.61
C ILE A 179 -0.93 -9.58 2.30
N GLY A 180 0.00 -8.89 2.93
CA GLY A 180 0.13 -7.43 2.75
C GLY A 180 0.46 -7.07 1.30
N ILE A 181 1.61 -7.54 0.81
CA ILE A 181 2.01 -7.40 -0.59
C ILE A 181 2.32 -8.78 -1.16
N ASN A 182 1.70 -9.11 -2.30
CA ASN A 182 1.86 -10.40 -2.98
C ASN A 182 2.36 -10.17 -4.42
N SER A 183 3.66 -10.31 -4.66
CA SER A 183 4.26 -10.03 -5.97
C SER A 183 4.63 -11.31 -6.72
N TYR A 184 4.11 -11.41 -7.94
CA TYR A 184 4.56 -12.33 -8.98
C TYR A 184 5.26 -11.61 -10.14
N SER A 185 5.61 -10.35 -9.94
CA SER A 185 6.35 -9.51 -10.87
C SER A 185 7.84 -9.81 -10.78
N GLU A 186 8.51 -9.97 -11.90
CA GLU A 186 9.97 -9.98 -11.96
C GLU A 186 10.52 -8.55 -11.98
N PHE A 187 11.78 -8.39 -11.56
CA PHE A 187 12.50 -7.10 -11.53
C PHE A 187 11.76 -5.99 -10.76
N SER A 188 10.96 -6.36 -9.77
CA SER A 188 10.18 -5.40 -8.99
C SER A 188 10.98 -4.77 -7.85
N LEU A 189 10.50 -3.61 -7.39
CA LEU A 189 10.99 -2.91 -6.21
C LEU A 189 9.85 -2.72 -5.21
N ILE A 190 10.02 -3.29 -4.00
CA ILE A 190 9.08 -3.12 -2.88
C ILE A 190 9.82 -2.39 -1.77
N THR A 191 9.53 -1.11 -1.56
CA THR A 191 10.33 -0.28 -0.66
C THR A 191 9.52 0.75 0.12
N ASN A 192 9.96 1.08 1.33
CA ASN A 192 9.37 2.11 2.18
C ASN A 192 7.87 1.91 2.47
N ASN A 193 7.38 0.67 2.51
CA ASN A 193 6.01 0.40 2.91
C ASN A 193 5.95 0.10 4.41
N ASN A 194 4.85 0.50 5.06
CA ASN A 194 4.52 0.13 6.42
C ASN A 194 3.39 -0.92 6.39
N ILE A 195 3.68 -2.15 6.80
CA ILE A 195 2.77 -3.29 6.66
C ILE A 195 2.53 -3.88 8.04
N HIS A 196 1.28 -3.82 8.55
CA HIS A 196 1.09 -4.14 9.96
C HIS A 196 -0.31 -4.61 10.36
N ASP A 197 -0.40 -5.04 11.62
CA ASP A 197 -1.63 -5.36 12.37
C ASP A 197 -2.50 -6.45 11.74
N CYS A 198 -1.90 -7.48 11.13
CA CYS A 198 -2.66 -8.59 10.61
C CYS A 198 -2.73 -9.76 11.62
N ASN A 199 -3.95 -10.06 12.05
CA ASN A 199 -4.27 -11.18 12.94
C ASN A 199 -5.17 -12.23 12.27
N ARG A 200 -5.32 -12.20 10.96
CA ARG A 200 -6.26 -13.05 10.24
C ARG A 200 -5.60 -14.36 9.84
N PRO A 201 -6.23 -15.50 10.15
CA PRO A 201 -5.78 -16.77 9.61
C PRO A 201 -6.05 -16.85 8.10
N ILE A 202 -5.11 -17.41 7.37
CA ILE A 202 -5.32 -17.81 5.97
C ILE A 202 -5.81 -19.26 5.99
N PHE A 203 -7.08 -19.51 5.65
CA PHE A 203 -7.66 -20.85 5.61
C PHE A 203 -7.78 -21.40 4.20
N PRO A 204 -7.75 -22.72 4.06
CA PRO A 204 -7.01 -23.74 4.79
C PRO A 204 -5.67 -24.04 4.15
N PRO A 205 -4.77 -24.63 4.82
CA PRO A 205 -4.71 -25.15 6.16
C PRO A 205 -3.83 -24.35 7.08
N GLY A 206 -4.21 -23.12 7.42
CA GLY A 206 -3.58 -22.45 8.55
C GLY A 206 -2.16 -21.94 8.31
N TRP A 207 -1.91 -21.29 7.21
CA TRP A 207 -0.75 -20.42 7.12
C TRP A 207 -1.04 -19.15 7.91
N GLY A 208 -0.02 -18.65 8.60
CA GLY A 208 -0.11 -17.35 9.24
C GLY A 208 -0.19 -16.22 8.21
N PRO A 209 -0.56 -15.02 8.65
CA PRO A 209 -0.53 -13.85 7.77
C PRO A 209 0.91 -13.57 7.34
N ILE A 210 1.07 -13.07 6.12
CA ILE A 210 2.37 -12.80 5.49
C ILE A 210 2.46 -11.31 5.15
N GLY A 211 3.52 -10.63 5.59
CA GLY A 211 3.74 -9.23 5.27
C GLY A 211 4.02 -9.02 3.78
N ILE A 212 5.07 -9.66 3.27
CA ILE A 212 5.44 -9.61 1.84
C ILE A 212 5.69 -11.04 1.35
N ARG A 213 5.04 -11.41 0.25
CA ARG A 213 5.23 -12.68 -0.43
C ARG A 213 5.70 -12.46 -1.86
N ILE A 214 6.80 -13.13 -2.21
CA ILE A 214 7.39 -13.08 -3.54
C ILE A 214 7.21 -14.43 -4.22
N GLY A 215 6.63 -14.42 -5.42
CA GLY A 215 6.42 -15.62 -6.23
C GLY A 215 7.38 -15.77 -7.41
N MET A 216 8.09 -14.68 -7.79
CA MET A 216 9.06 -14.66 -8.89
C MET A 216 10.38 -14.02 -8.45
N GLY A 217 11.43 -14.15 -9.26
CA GLY A 217 12.78 -13.69 -8.92
C GLY A 217 13.07 -12.21 -9.19
N ASN A 218 14.33 -11.83 -8.95
CA ASN A 218 14.87 -10.49 -9.27
C ASN A 218 14.12 -9.31 -8.61
N THR A 219 13.54 -9.54 -7.43
CA THR A 219 12.81 -8.50 -6.67
C THR A 219 13.70 -7.93 -5.59
N GLU A 220 13.79 -6.61 -5.53
CA GLU A 220 14.40 -5.89 -4.42
C GLU A 220 13.34 -5.57 -3.37
N ILE A 221 13.63 -5.95 -2.10
CA ILE A 221 12.82 -5.61 -0.94
C ILE A 221 13.72 -4.80 -0.01
N SER A 222 13.40 -3.52 0.20
CA SER A 222 14.24 -2.65 1.00
C SER A 222 13.41 -1.64 1.81
N HIS A 223 13.89 -1.26 3.00
CA HIS A 223 13.33 -0.20 3.83
C HIS A 223 11.84 -0.35 4.21
N ASN A 224 11.27 -1.56 4.13
CA ASN A 224 9.92 -1.80 4.59
C ASN A 224 9.90 -2.03 6.10
N ILE A 225 8.83 -1.62 6.76
CA ILE A 225 8.55 -1.94 8.15
C ILE A 225 7.41 -2.95 8.17
N ILE A 226 7.65 -4.13 8.73
CA ILE A 226 6.63 -5.18 8.90
C ILE A 226 6.53 -5.48 10.39
N HIS A 227 5.34 -5.32 10.96
CA HIS A 227 5.16 -5.57 12.39
C HIS A 227 3.73 -5.98 12.75
N ASN A 228 3.56 -6.54 13.96
CA ASN A 228 2.26 -6.97 14.49
C ASN A 228 1.53 -7.98 13.59
N TYR A 229 2.27 -8.85 12.92
CA TYR A 229 1.73 -10.01 12.22
C TYR A 229 1.68 -11.18 13.21
N HIS A 230 0.47 -11.59 13.60
CA HIS A 230 0.28 -12.65 14.58
C HIS A 230 -0.34 -13.88 13.94
N SER A 231 0.36 -15.00 14.04
CA SER A 231 -0.26 -16.27 13.73
C SER A 231 -1.18 -16.69 14.87
N LEU A 232 -2.44 -16.94 14.56
CA LEU A 232 -3.43 -17.45 15.52
C LEU A 232 -3.30 -18.95 15.79
N GLY A 233 -2.20 -19.55 15.35
CA GLY A 233 -1.98 -20.97 15.44
C GLY A 233 -2.74 -21.73 14.35
N GLY A 234 -2.16 -22.78 13.84
CA GLY A 234 -2.72 -23.66 12.82
C GLY A 234 -1.93 -24.94 12.78
N THR A 235 -2.27 -25.82 11.84
CA THR A 235 -1.63 -27.13 11.66
C THR A 235 -0.11 -27.03 11.41
N TRP A 236 0.37 -25.87 10.99
CA TRP A 236 1.77 -25.58 10.67
C TRP A 236 2.47 -24.68 11.70
N GLY A 237 1.93 -24.57 12.92
CA GLY A 237 2.66 -24.01 14.05
C GLY A 237 2.93 -22.52 14.01
N GLY A 238 2.16 -21.75 13.28
CA GLY A 238 2.25 -20.31 13.38
C GLY A 238 3.31 -19.67 12.50
N ASP A 239 3.52 -20.16 11.32
CA ASP A 239 4.37 -19.54 10.31
C ASP A 239 3.76 -18.21 9.84
N GLY A 240 3.89 -17.18 10.65
CA GLY A 240 3.68 -15.79 10.28
C GLY A 240 5.05 -15.12 10.21
N GLY A 241 5.41 -14.61 9.07
CA GLY A 241 6.66 -13.92 8.84
C GLY A 241 6.43 -12.62 8.11
#